data_5d0a4223327a2b7f375610bc238beec9
#
_entry.id   5d0a4223327a2b7f375610bc238beec9
#
_cell.length_a   1.000
_cell.length_b   1.000
_cell.length_c   1.000
_cell.angle_alpha   90.00
_cell.angle_beta   90.00
_cell.angle_gamma   90.00
#
_symmetry.space_group_name_H-M   'P 1'
#
loop_
_entity.id
_entity.type
_entity.pdbx_description
1 polymer ?
#
loop_
_entity_poly.entity_id
_entity_poly.type
_entity_poly.pdbx_seq_one_letter_code
_entity_poly.pdbx_strand_id
1 'polypeptide(L)'
;MATYLTGDTHGNFLRVDAFCRTMETTKSDTMVILGDAGFNYSLNDRDTRAKEYASAIPVKFFCIHGNHEARPQRIPSYIEGEYCGGKILYEEAFPDILFAVDGEVYNFNGYRCIVI
;
A
#
# COMPACT_ATOMS: atom_id res chain seq x y z
N MET A 1 -13.89 8.01 6.41
CA MET A 1 -12.72 7.50 5.70
C MET A 1 -12.23 8.53 4.70
N ALA A 2 -10.97 8.91 4.79
CA ALA A 2 -10.33 9.78 3.82
C ALA A 2 -9.37 8.98 2.95
N THR A 3 -9.18 9.40 1.70
CA THR A 3 -8.24 8.79 0.77
C THR A 3 -7.23 9.84 0.32
N TYR A 4 -5.96 9.55 0.51
CA TYR A 4 -4.85 10.42 0.15
C TYR A 4 -4.01 9.76 -0.94
N LEU A 5 -3.38 10.54 -1.77
CA LEU A 5 -2.53 10.06 -2.86
C LEU A 5 -1.10 10.59 -2.67
N THR A 6 -0.12 9.75 -2.88
CA THR A 6 1.28 10.17 -2.93
C THR A 6 1.99 9.50 -4.10
N GLY A 7 3.07 10.10 -4.55
CA GLY A 7 3.95 9.48 -5.53
C GLY A 7 4.79 8.37 -4.90
N ASP A 8 5.80 7.93 -5.64
CA ASP A 8 6.70 6.86 -5.23
C ASP A 8 7.46 7.23 -3.93
N THR A 9 7.57 6.27 -3.02
CA THR A 9 8.23 6.46 -1.73
C THR A 9 9.59 5.76 -1.65
N HIS A 10 9.82 4.75 -2.47
CA HIS A 10 11.07 3.98 -2.52
C HIS A 10 11.57 3.52 -1.14
N GLY A 11 10.63 3.06 -0.30
CA GLY A 11 10.94 2.56 1.04
C GLY A 11 11.15 3.64 2.10
N ASN A 12 11.00 4.91 1.75
CA ASN A 12 11.14 6.03 2.69
C ASN A 12 9.76 6.60 3.01
N PHE A 13 9.28 6.35 4.22
CA PHE A 13 7.94 6.73 4.65
C PHE A 13 7.93 7.88 5.67
N LEU A 14 9.07 8.58 5.85
CA LEU A 14 9.15 9.66 6.85
C LEU A 14 8.14 10.78 6.58
N ARG A 15 8.00 11.17 5.31
CA ARG A 15 7.06 12.25 4.93
C ARG A 15 5.61 11.82 5.11
N VAL A 16 5.31 10.57 4.77
CA VAL A 16 3.97 10.01 4.95
C VAL A 16 3.64 9.93 6.44
N ASP A 17 4.57 9.47 7.25
CA ASP A 17 4.41 9.39 8.70
C ASP A 17 4.11 10.78 9.29
N ALA A 18 4.93 11.78 8.96
CA ALA A 18 4.72 13.15 9.43
C ALA A 18 3.35 13.70 9.02
N PHE A 19 2.93 13.46 7.76
CA PHE A 19 1.62 13.87 7.27
C PHE A 19 0.50 13.22 8.08
N CYS A 20 0.58 11.91 8.28
CA CYS A 20 -0.46 11.16 8.99
C CYS A 20 -0.58 11.59 10.45
N ARG A 21 0.55 11.88 11.11
CA ARG A 21 0.54 12.37 12.49
C ARG A 21 -0.10 13.75 12.56
N THR A 22 0.23 14.63 11.64
CA THR A 22 -0.34 15.98 11.57
C THR A 22 -1.84 15.96 11.29
N MET A 23 -2.28 15.10 10.38
CA MET A 23 -3.69 14.98 9.98
C MET A 23 -4.50 14.09 10.91
N GLU A 24 -3.87 13.46 11.88
CA GLU A 24 -4.53 12.55 12.83
C GLU A 24 -5.30 11.44 12.12
N THR A 25 -4.67 10.83 11.10
CA THR A 25 -5.28 9.72 10.37
C THR A 25 -5.41 8.47 11.23
N THR A 26 -6.23 7.53 10.78
CA THR A 26 -6.42 6.23 11.43
C THR A 26 -6.34 5.12 10.37
N LYS A 27 -6.40 3.86 10.82
CA LYS A 27 -6.43 2.70 9.91
C LYS A 27 -7.69 2.64 9.04
N SER A 28 -8.69 3.48 9.29
CA SER A 28 -9.85 3.63 8.40
C SER A 28 -9.58 4.57 7.22
N ASP A 29 -8.47 5.31 7.26
CA ASP A 29 -8.03 6.17 6.16
C ASP A 29 -7.07 5.41 5.24
N THR A 30 -7.03 5.78 3.97
CA THR A 30 -6.21 5.11 2.96
C THR A 30 -5.18 6.08 2.38
N MET A 31 -3.93 5.62 2.32
CA MET A 31 -2.85 6.30 1.59
C MET A 31 -2.54 5.48 0.34
N VAL A 32 -2.86 6.02 -0.82
CA VAL A 32 -2.55 5.40 -2.11
C VAL A 32 -1.15 5.82 -2.53
N ILE A 33 -0.28 4.83 -2.79
CA ILE A 33 1.06 5.07 -3.32
C ILE A 33 1.05 4.73 -4.80
N LEU A 34 1.34 5.73 -5.63
CA LEU A 34 1.24 5.63 -7.08
C LEU A 34 2.54 5.08 -7.68
N GLY A 35 2.82 3.80 -7.39
CA GLY A 35 4.00 3.10 -7.89
C GLY A 35 5.22 3.22 -6.98
N ASP A 36 6.08 2.22 -7.05
CA ASP A 36 7.39 2.17 -6.38
C ASP A 36 7.36 2.52 -4.89
N ALA A 37 6.48 1.85 -4.16
CA ALA A 37 6.41 2.00 -2.71
C ALA A 37 7.72 1.59 -2.02
N GLY A 38 8.40 0.57 -2.56
CA GLY A 38 9.66 0.07 -2.02
C GLY A 38 9.49 -1.02 -0.98
N PHE A 39 8.33 -1.67 -0.94
CA PHE A 39 8.08 -2.77 -0.01
C PHE A 39 8.67 -4.10 -0.47
N ASN A 40 8.90 -4.26 -1.77
CA ASN A 40 9.38 -5.51 -2.35
C ASN A 40 10.53 -5.27 -3.34
N TYR A 41 11.47 -4.43 -2.92
CA TYR A 41 12.61 -4.05 -3.77
C TYR A 41 13.76 -5.02 -3.64
N SER A 42 14.18 -5.31 -2.40
CA SER A 42 15.37 -6.12 -2.11
C SER A 42 15.03 -7.59 -1.84
N LEU A 43 13.79 -7.90 -1.48
CA LEU A 43 13.30 -9.22 -1.10
C LEU A 43 14.11 -9.85 0.05
N ASN A 44 14.46 -9.02 1.04
CA ASN A 44 15.22 -9.42 2.22
C ASN A 44 14.78 -8.62 3.45
N ASP A 45 15.58 -8.62 4.51
CA ASP A 45 15.25 -7.94 5.78
C ASP A 45 15.05 -6.43 5.63
N ARG A 46 15.64 -5.81 4.62
CA ARG A 46 15.45 -4.39 4.35
C ARG A 46 13.98 -4.09 4.04
N ASP A 47 13.36 -4.91 3.20
CA ASP A 47 11.95 -4.77 2.86
C ASP A 47 11.07 -5.05 4.08
N THR A 48 11.42 -6.05 4.89
CA THR A 48 10.71 -6.37 6.13
C THR A 48 10.72 -5.18 7.08
N ARG A 49 11.86 -4.51 7.24
CA ARG A 49 11.97 -3.32 8.09
C ARG A 49 11.11 -2.17 7.57
N ALA A 50 11.07 -1.99 6.25
CA ALA A 50 10.23 -0.96 5.64
C ALA A 50 8.74 -1.25 5.91
N LYS A 51 8.33 -2.50 5.80
CA LYS A 51 6.95 -2.92 6.09
C LYS A 51 6.60 -2.73 7.57
N GLU A 52 7.52 -3.07 8.46
CA GLU A 52 7.32 -2.87 9.91
C GLU A 52 7.16 -1.39 10.24
N TYR A 53 8.01 -0.54 9.67
CA TYR A 53 7.91 0.90 9.87
C TYR A 53 6.57 1.44 9.37
N ALA A 54 6.19 1.10 8.14
CA ALA A 54 4.94 1.55 7.54
C ALA A 54 3.72 1.04 8.31
N SER A 55 3.76 -0.19 8.80
CA SER A 55 2.64 -0.78 9.56
C SER A 55 2.36 -0.05 10.87
N ALA A 56 3.35 0.64 11.43
CA ALA A 56 3.17 1.46 12.63
C ALA A 56 2.55 2.84 12.34
N ILE A 57 2.49 3.25 11.09
CA ILE A 57 1.88 4.53 10.70
C ILE A 57 0.35 4.36 10.72
N PRO A 58 -0.39 5.33 11.33
CA PRO A 58 -1.85 5.21 11.47
C PRO A 58 -2.58 5.50 10.15
N VAL A 59 -2.45 4.61 9.18
CA VAL A 59 -3.11 4.68 7.88
C VAL A 59 -3.04 3.28 7.25
N LYS A 60 -3.94 2.98 6.34
CA LYS A 60 -3.86 1.76 5.53
C LYS A 60 -3.22 2.12 4.19
N PHE A 61 -2.20 1.39 3.79
CA PHE A 61 -1.52 1.61 2.53
C PHE A 61 -2.18 0.81 1.41
N PHE A 62 -2.39 1.48 0.28
CA PHE A 62 -2.89 0.86 -0.95
C PHE A 62 -1.89 1.17 -2.05
N CYS A 63 -1.14 0.16 -2.48
CA CYS A 63 0.01 0.36 -3.36
C CYS A 63 -0.33 -0.03 -4.79
N ILE A 64 -0.06 0.88 -5.73
CA ILE A 64 -0.06 0.57 -7.15
C ILE A 64 1.32 0.03 -7.50
N HIS A 65 1.37 -1.05 -8.26
CA HIS A 65 2.64 -1.65 -8.65
C HIS A 65 3.49 -0.67 -9.47
N GLY A 66 4.77 -0.56 -9.11
CA GLY A 66 5.76 0.24 -9.84
C GLY A 66 6.73 -0.64 -10.62
N ASN A 67 7.65 0.00 -11.35
CA ASN A 67 8.61 -0.71 -12.19
C ASN A 67 9.92 -1.08 -11.47
N HIS A 68 10.14 -0.57 -10.26
CA HIS A 68 11.35 -0.82 -9.48
C HIS A 68 11.14 -1.80 -8.32
N GLU A 69 10.06 -2.58 -8.34
CA GLU A 69 9.81 -3.55 -7.29
C GLU A 69 9.22 -4.84 -7.87
N ALA A 70 9.38 -5.93 -7.11
CA ALA A 70 8.83 -7.23 -7.50
C ALA A 70 7.30 -7.21 -7.40
N ARG A 71 6.65 -7.89 -8.33
CA ARG A 71 5.19 -8.02 -8.30
C ARG A 71 4.77 -8.97 -7.19
N PRO A 72 3.78 -8.58 -6.36
CA PRO A 72 3.29 -9.45 -5.30
C PRO A 72 2.83 -10.82 -5.79
N GLN A 73 2.30 -10.92 -7.01
CA GLN A 73 1.88 -12.19 -7.61
C GLN A 73 2.99 -13.22 -7.69
N ARG A 74 4.25 -12.78 -7.64
CA ARG A 74 5.43 -13.65 -7.73
C ARG A 74 6.05 -13.95 -6.37
N ILE A 75 5.48 -13.41 -5.30
CA ILE A 75 6.00 -13.57 -3.94
C ILE A 75 5.08 -14.52 -3.18
N PRO A 76 5.57 -15.70 -2.74
CA PRO A 76 4.71 -16.74 -2.16
C PRO A 76 3.96 -16.35 -0.90
N SER A 77 4.44 -15.36 -0.15
CA SER A 77 3.80 -14.92 1.09
C SER A 77 2.52 -14.09 0.86
N TYR A 78 2.26 -13.65 -0.36
CA TYR A 78 1.08 -12.83 -0.67
C TYR A 78 -0.15 -13.71 -0.90
N ILE A 79 -1.27 -13.28 -0.32
CA ILE A 79 -2.57 -13.92 -0.47
C ILE A 79 -3.59 -12.92 -0.98
N GLU A 80 -4.69 -13.43 -1.53
CA GLU A 80 -5.77 -12.59 -2.03
C GLU A 80 -6.69 -12.12 -0.90
N GLY A 81 -7.19 -10.89 -1.05
CA GLY A 81 -8.23 -10.34 -0.21
C GLY A 81 -9.09 -9.39 -1.03
N GLU A 82 -9.91 -8.61 -0.34
CA GLU A 82 -10.79 -7.62 -0.98
C GLU A 82 -10.70 -6.30 -0.23
N TYR A 83 -10.69 -5.19 -0.98
CA TYR A 83 -10.69 -3.86 -0.41
C TYR A 83 -11.39 -2.90 -1.36
N CYS A 84 -12.33 -2.11 -0.83
CA CYS A 84 -13.08 -1.14 -1.61
C CYS A 84 -13.72 -1.71 -2.87
N GLY A 85 -14.20 -2.95 -2.79
CA GLY A 85 -14.91 -3.63 -3.87
C GLY A 85 -14.03 -4.32 -4.91
N GLY A 86 -12.73 -4.26 -4.78
CA GLY A 86 -11.81 -4.90 -5.70
C GLY A 86 -10.87 -5.90 -5.02
N LYS A 87 -10.31 -6.79 -5.81
CA LYS A 87 -9.35 -7.77 -5.32
C LYS A 87 -8.01 -7.11 -5.00
N ILE A 88 -7.40 -7.49 -3.89
CA ILE A 88 -6.07 -7.02 -3.50
C ILE A 88 -5.19 -8.21 -3.14
N LEU A 89 -3.88 -7.95 -3.04
CA LEU A 89 -2.91 -8.89 -2.51
C LEU A 89 -2.26 -8.29 -1.28
N TYR A 90 -2.02 -9.10 -0.26
CA TYR A 90 -1.37 -8.66 0.97
C TYR A 90 -0.69 -9.83 1.67
N GLU A 91 0.21 -9.53 2.61
CA GLU A 91 0.82 -10.52 3.47
C GLU A 91 0.13 -10.54 4.83
N GLU A 92 -0.11 -11.73 5.39
CA GLU A 92 -0.78 -11.85 6.69
C GLU A 92 -0.03 -11.11 7.80
N ALA A 93 1.31 -11.06 7.72
CA ALA A 93 2.13 -10.35 8.70
C ALA A 93 1.93 -8.83 8.64
N PHE A 94 1.44 -8.29 7.51
CA PHE A 94 1.28 -6.87 7.28
C PHE A 94 -0.08 -6.56 6.64
N PRO A 95 -1.18 -6.76 7.40
CA PRO A 95 -2.54 -6.69 6.83
C PRO A 95 -2.98 -5.28 6.41
N ASP A 96 -2.23 -4.25 6.80
CA ASP A 96 -2.53 -2.87 6.43
C ASP A 96 -1.70 -2.36 5.27
N ILE A 97 -0.93 -3.23 4.61
CA ILE A 97 -0.19 -2.92 3.39
C ILE A 97 -0.79 -3.75 2.25
N LEU A 98 -1.58 -3.09 1.41
CA LEU A 98 -2.35 -3.74 0.36
C LEU A 98 -1.77 -3.39 -1.00
N PHE A 99 -1.78 -4.37 -1.92
CA PHE A 99 -1.38 -4.15 -3.30
C PHE A 99 -2.58 -4.31 -4.22
N ALA A 100 -2.75 -3.34 -5.11
CA ALA A 100 -3.78 -3.40 -6.14
C ALA A 100 -3.47 -4.48 -7.17
N VAL A 101 -4.52 -5.00 -7.78
CA VAL A 101 -4.41 -5.94 -8.90
C VAL A 101 -4.78 -5.20 -10.18
N ASP A 102 -3.94 -5.31 -11.20
CA ASP A 102 -4.18 -4.66 -12.50
C ASP A 102 -5.53 -5.08 -13.08
N GLY A 103 -6.28 -4.12 -13.58
CA GLY A 103 -7.60 -4.35 -14.17
C GLY A 103 -8.75 -4.34 -13.20
N GLU A 104 -8.49 -4.36 -11.90
CA GLU A 104 -9.55 -4.28 -10.88
C GLU A 104 -10.06 -2.85 -10.71
N VAL A 105 -11.31 -2.74 -10.29
CA VAL A 105 -11.97 -1.47 -10.03
C VAL A 105 -12.21 -1.36 -8.53
N TYR A 106 -11.83 -0.21 -7.98
CA TYR A 106 -11.98 0.08 -6.54
C TYR A 106 -12.84 1.32 -6.36
N ASN A 107 -13.64 1.34 -5.31
CA ASN A 107 -14.45 2.51 -4.97
C ASN A 107 -13.82 3.22 -3.78
N PHE A 108 -13.25 4.40 -4.03
CA PHE A 108 -12.69 5.26 -2.99
C PHE A 108 -13.59 6.49 -2.82
N ASN A 109 -14.27 6.57 -1.69
CA ASN A 109 -15.11 7.72 -1.36
C ASN A 109 -16.16 8.04 -2.45
N GLY A 110 -16.73 7.01 -3.08
CA GLY A 110 -17.71 7.14 -4.14
C GLY A 110 -17.13 7.26 -5.54
N TYR A 111 -15.81 7.37 -5.68
CA TYR A 111 -15.15 7.40 -6.99
C TYR A 111 -14.76 5.99 -7.42
N ARG A 112 -15.12 5.64 -8.64
CA ARG A 112 -14.72 4.37 -9.24
C ARG A 112 -13.36 4.55 -9.89
N CYS A 113 -12.37 3.78 -9.38
CA CYS A 113 -10.98 3.89 -9.83
C CYS A 113 -10.53 2.56 -10.41
N ILE A 114 -10.06 2.55 -11.65
CA ILE A 114 -9.47 1.37 -12.25
C ILE A 114 -7.94 1.48 -12.17
N VAL A 115 -7.30 0.36 -11.89
CA VAL A 115 -5.83 0.27 -11.85
C VAL A 115 -5.35 -0.36 -13.16
N ILE A 116 -4.49 0.37 -13.84
CA ILE A 116 -3.95 -0.08 -15.14
C ILE A 116 -2.43 -0.18 -15.05
#